data_824d62f9c0979fce2c0092f19c4a9026
#
_entry.id   824d62f9c0979fce2c0092f19c4a9026
#
_cell.length_a   1.000
_cell.length_b   1.000
_cell.length_c   1.000
_cell.angle_alpha   90.00
_cell.angle_beta   90.00
_cell.angle_gamma   90.00
#
_symmetry.space_group_name_H-M   'P 1'
#
loop_
_entity.id
_entity.type
_entity.pdbx_description
1 polymer ?
#
loop_
_entity_poly.entity_id
_entity_poly.type
_entity_poly.pdbx_seq_one_letter_code
_entity_poly.pdbx_strand_id
1 'polypeptide(L)'
;FVVKGREYELDALSEMQADDMVVCDTEGFKVGGRPELTQCSEIKIHSCIYKTQPQVNSVVHVHPRYTVLLSVLGVTIVPMCQEGAPLVRNPLKVYPHVKTIQTDEEGMDLATLMGSDKAILMQGHGAVTVGATLEESVTNMLQLEEQARMNYLAYSAAGRDYPKIPLDLVDAMSNRQPLHELPHFKDVLAGRQPQRGGIWAYRMARVS
;
A
#
# COMPACT_ATOMS: atom_id res chain seq x y z
N PHE A 1 -15.75 -6.19 -6.52
CA PHE A 1 -14.98 -5.65 -5.39
C PHE A 1 -15.68 -4.42 -4.80
N VAL A 2 -15.37 -4.12 -3.54
CA VAL A 2 -15.92 -2.95 -2.82
C VAL A 2 -14.87 -1.84 -2.86
N VAL A 3 -15.31 -0.61 -3.12
CA VAL A 3 -14.44 0.57 -3.14
C VAL A 3 -15.18 1.76 -2.52
N LYS A 4 -14.43 2.79 -2.11
CA LYS A 4 -15.03 4.02 -1.62
C LYS A 4 -15.99 4.61 -2.68
N GLY A 5 -17.17 4.97 -2.24
CA GLY A 5 -18.07 5.80 -3.03
C GLY A 5 -17.56 7.22 -3.13
N ARG A 6 -18.11 7.97 -4.09
CA ARG A 6 -17.86 9.38 -4.29
C ARG A 6 -19.16 10.10 -4.50
N GLU A 7 -19.33 11.19 -3.79
CA GLU A 7 -20.47 12.11 -3.93
C GLU A 7 -19.95 13.51 -4.22
N TYR A 8 -20.79 14.34 -4.84
CA TYR A 8 -20.40 15.71 -5.22
C TYR A 8 -20.10 16.60 -4.01
N GLU A 9 -20.72 16.31 -2.85
CA GLU A 9 -20.65 17.14 -1.65
C GLU A 9 -19.75 16.54 -0.56
N LEU A 10 -19.40 15.24 -0.62
CA LEU A 10 -18.64 14.55 0.41
C LEU A 10 -17.57 13.62 -0.22
N ASP A 11 -16.35 14.12 -0.37
CA ASP A 11 -15.21 13.32 -0.85
C ASP A 11 -14.10 13.18 0.22
N ALA A 12 -14.41 13.46 1.48
CA ALA A 12 -13.46 13.35 2.60
C ALA A 12 -13.47 11.93 3.15
N LEU A 13 -12.34 11.23 3.05
CA LEU A 13 -12.19 9.85 3.56
C LEU A 13 -12.46 9.75 5.08
N SER A 14 -12.16 10.80 5.84
CA SER A 14 -12.39 10.85 7.30
C SER A 14 -13.86 10.84 7.69
N GLU A 15 -14.76 11.23 6.79
CA GLU A 15 -16.20 11.34 7.04
C GLU A 15 -16.98 10.13 6.50
N MET A 16 -16.32 9.22 5.79
CA MET A 16 -16.99 8.09 5.15
C MET A 16 -17.48 7.06 6.15
N GLN A 17 -18.70 6.58 5.91
CA GLN A 17 -19.33 5.49 6.63
C GLN A 17 -19.37 4.22 5.76
N ALA A 18 -19.70 3.08 6.36
CA ALA A 18 -19.79 1.81 5.65
C ALA A 18 -20.80 1.85 4.47
N ASP A 19 -21.89 2.62 4.62
CA ASP A 19 -22.93 2.78 3.60
C ASP A 19 -22.48 3.67 2.42
N ASP A 20 -21.34 4.37 2.56
CA ASP A 20 -20.75 5.17 1.49
C ASP A 20 -19.85 4.34 0.57
N MET A 21 -19.75 3.04 0.82
CA MET A 21 -19.04 2.12 -0.06
C MET A 21 -19.93 1.67 -1.21
N VAL A 22 -19.33 1.48 -2.39
CA VAL A 22 -20.01 0.94 -3.58
C VAL A 22 -19.38 -0.37 -4.02
N VAL A 23 -20.19 -1.20 -4.67
CA VAL A 23 -19.75 -2.46 -5.27
C VAL A 23 -19.52 -2.23 -6.75
N CYS A 24 -18.36 -2.65 -7.24
CA CYS A 24 -18.01 -2.61 -8.66
C CYS A 24 -17.71 -4.03 -9.18
N ASP A 25 -17.99 -4.25 -10.46
CA ASP A 25 -17.52 -5.41 -11.18
C ASP A 25 -16.02 -5.30 -11.54
N THR A 26 -15.48 -6.32 -12.17
CA THR A 26 -14.06 -6.34 -12.58
C THR A 26 -13.75 -5.39 -13.73
N GLU A 27 -14.76 -4.88 -14.44
CA GLU A 27 -14.60 -3.83 -15.45
C GLU A 27 -14.61 -2.41 -14.83
N GLY A 28 -14.91 -2.31 -13.53
CA GLY A 28 -14.96 -1.03 -12.81
C GLY A 28 -16.31 -0.34 -12.88
N PHE A 29 -17.35 -1.00 -13.40
CA PHE A 29 -18.72 -0.44 -13.37
C PHE A 29 -19.36 -0.69 -12.02
N LYS A 30 -20.01 0.33 -11.49
CA LYS A 30 -20.80 0.19 -10.26
C LYS A 30 -21.99 -0.76 -10.50
N VAL A 31 -22.11 -1.76 -9.66
CA VAL A 31 -23.20 -2.75 -9.67
C VAL A 31 -24.01 -2.79 -8.37
N GLY A 32 -23.59 -2.03 -7.34
CA GLY A 32 -24.30 -1.99 -6.06
C GLY A 32 -23.86 -0.79 -5.19
N GLY A 33 -24.58 -0.57 -4.09
CA GLY A 33 -24.43 0.57 -3.19
C GLY A 33 -25.49 1.64 -3.41
N ARG A 34 -25.42 2.73 -2.65
CA ARG A 34 -26.39 3.85 -2.72
C ARG A 34 -26.48 4.43 -4.14
N PRO A 35 -27.68 4.69 -4.68
CA PRO A 35 -27.87 5.14 -6.07
C PRO A 35 -27.12 6.43 -6.42
N GLU A 36 -27.06 7.37 -5.49
CA GLU A 36 -26.46 8.70 -5.66
C GLU A 36 -24.92 8.67 -5.70
N LEU A 37 -24.29 7.61 -5.14
CA LEU A 37 -22.85 7.48 -5.13
C LEU A 37 -22.32 6.89 -6.44
N THR A 38 -21.16 7.37 -6.89
CA THR A 38 -20.36 6.77 -7.95
C THR A 38 -19.12 6.10 -7.38
N GLN A 39 -18.46 5.26 -8.17
CA GLN A 39 -17.12 4.76 -7.85
C GLN A 39 -16.06 5.87 -7.93
N CYS A 40 -14.90 5.64 -7.33
CA CYS A 40 -13.78 6.58 -7.43
C CYS A 40 -13.33 6.78 -8.87
N SER A 41 -12.81 7.97 -9.18
CA SER A 41 -12.37 8.35 -10.54
C SER A 41 -11.26 7.46 -11.10
N GLU A 42 -10.44 6.86 -10.22
CA GLU A 42 -9.32 6.01 -10.59
C GLU A 42 -9.63 4.52 -10.40
N ILE A 43 -10.87 4.13 -10.63
CA ILE A 43 -11.34 2.74 -10.50
C ILE A 43 -10.50 1.76 -11.31
N LYS A 44 -9.88 2.22 -12.39
CA LYS A 44 -9.06 1.39 -13.28
C LYS A 44 -7.75 0.92 -12.65
N ILE A 45 -7.20 1.63 -11.67
CA ILE A 45 -6.10 1.14 -10.84
C ILE A 45 -6.52 -0.17 -10.15
N HIS A 46 -7.70 -0.17 -9.49
CA HIS A 46 -8.21 -1.32 -8.77
C HIS A 46 -8.59 -2.46 -9.71
N SER A 47 -9.45 -2.19 -10.70
CA SER A 47 -9.99 -3.23 -11.58
C SER A 47 -8.89 -3.94 -12.38
N CYS A 48 -7.91 -3.22 -12.92
CA CYS A 48 -6.83 -3.82 -13.72
C CYS A 48 -5.85 -4.64 -12.85
N ILE A 49 -5.57 -4.21 -11.63
CA ILE A 49 -4.76 -5.01 -10.69
C ILE A 49 -5.51 -6.30 -10.31
N TYR A 50 -6.80 -6.24 -9.98
CA TYR A 50 -7.56 -7.46 -9.69
C TYR A 50 -7.65 -8.43 -10.86
N LYS A 51 -7.71 -7.92 -12.12
CA LYS A 51 -7.69 -8.75 -13.34
C LYS A 51 -6.36 -9.47 -13.55
N THR A 52 -5.25 -8.81 -13.23
CA THR A 52 -3.90 -9.32 -13.52
C THR A 52 -3.27 -10.09 -12.37
N GLN A 53 -3.75 -9.91 -11.14
CA GLN A 53 -3.16 -10.47 -9.92
C GLN A 53 -4.21 -11.18 -9.07
N PRO A 54 -4.58 -12.43 -9.39
CA PRO A 54 -5.67 -13.16 -8.71
C PRO A 54 -5.41 -13.42 -7.21
N GLN A 55 -4.16 -13.33 -6.75
CA GLN A 55 -3.78 -13.44 -5.34
C GLN A 55 -4.05 -12.15 -4.53
N VAL A 56 -4.31 -11.03 -5.20
CA VAL A 56 -4.59 -9.74 -4.57
C VAL A 56 -6.08 -9.65 -4.23
N ASN A 57 -6.39 -9.40 -2.97
CA ASN A 57 -7.75 -9.18 -2.48
C ASN A 57 -7.98 -7.76 -1.97
N SER A 58 -6.94 -6.94 -1.90
CA SER A 58 -7.05 -5.55 -1.49
C SER A 58 -6.02 -4.68 -2.19
N VAL A 59 -6.49 -3.52 -2.68
CA VAL A 59 -5.68 -2.49 -3.34
C VAL A 59 -5.91 -1.18 -2.63
N VAL A 60 -4.82 -0.51 -2.26
CA VAL A 60 -4.83 0.85 -1.69
C VAL A 60 -4.13 1.78 -2.66
N HIS A 61 -4.81 2.85 -3.07
CA HIS A 61 -4.21 3.97 -3.79
C HIS A 61 -4.45 5.26 -3.02
N VAL A 62 -3.39 5.96 -2.69
CA VAL A 62 -3.39 7.26 -1.99
C VAL A 62 -2.18 8.09 -2.44
N HIS A 63 -2.15 9.36 -2.01
CA HIS A 63 -1.09 10.33 -2.34
C HIS A 63 -0.20 10.63 -1.12
N PRO A 64 0.65 9.67 -0.66
CA PRO A 64 1.46 9.85 0.52
C PRO A 64 2.58 10.85 0.23
N ARG A 65 2.74 11.82 1.12
CA ARG A 65 3.53 13.04 0.88
C ARG A 65 4.99 12.78 0.56
N TYR A 66 5.66 11.99 1.38
CA TYR A 66 7.10 11.73 1.20
C TYR A 66 7.36 10.79 0.02
N THR A 67 6.50 9.82 -0.19
CA THR A 67 6.56 8.91 -1.33
C THR A 67 6.42 9.69 -2.65
N VAL A 68 5.44 10.59 -2.75
CA VAL A 68 5.24 11.46 -3.92
C VAL A 68 6.48 12.34 -4.13
N LEU A 69 6.97 12.99 -3.08
CA LEU A 69 8.13 13.88 -3.17
C LEU A 69 9.37 13.15 -3.68
N LEU A 70 9.69 11.97 -3.12
CA LEU A 70 10.85 11.19 -3.55
C LEU A 70 10.71 10.69 -4.99
N SER A 71 9.50 10.36 -5.44
CA SER A 71 9.25 9.97 -6.84
C SER A 71 9.58 11.09 -7.82
N VAL A 72 9.32 12.36 -7.46
CA VAL A 72 9.66 13.53 -8.27
C VAL A 72 11.16 13.83 -8.22
N LEU A 73 11.77 13.69 -7.04
CA LEU A 73 13.22 13.90 -6.87
C LEU A 73 14.08 12.81 -7.54
N GLY A 74 13.46 11.72 -8.00
CA GLY A 74 14.16 10.56 -8.55
C GLY A 74 15.08 9.88 -7.52
N VAL A 75 14.66 9.91 -6.24
CA VAL A 75 15.37 9.26 -5.15
C VAL A 75 14.74 7.90 -4.88
N THR A 76 15.55 6.85 -5.00
CA THR A 76 15.10 5.48 -4.69
C THR A 76 14.85 5.35 -3.19
N ILE A 77 13.69 4.86 -2.82
CA ILE A 77 13.37 4.50 -1.43
C ILE A 77 14.14 3.22 -1.10
N VAL A 78 15.00 3.29 -0.09
CA VAL A 78 15.85 2.19 0.39
C VAL A 78 15.55 1.85 1.85
N PRO A 79 15.92 0.66 2.36
CA PRO A 79 15.67 0.29 3.75
C PRO A 79 16.36 1.24 4.75
N MET A 80 15.58 1.90 5.61
CA MET A 80 16.04 2.87 6.61
C MET A 80 15.59 2.55 8.04
N CYS A 81 14.55 1.74 8.19
CA CYS A 81 14.07 1.24 9.49
C CYS A 81 13.51 -0.17 9.34
N GLN A 82 13.27 -0.85 10.45
CA GLN A 82 12.81 -2.24 10.46
C GLN A 82 11.47 -2.42 9.76
N GLU A 83 10.49 -1.58 10.13
CA GLU A 83 9.14 -1.64 9.56
C GLU A 83 9.18 -1.27 8.07
N GLY A 84 8.70 -2.19 7.24
CA GLY A 84 8.67 -2.00 5.78
C GLY A 84 10.01 -2.18 5.06
N ALA A 85 11.13 -2.51 5.74
CA ALA A 85 12.40 -2.78 5.06
C ALA A 85 12.28 -3.86 3.98
N PRO A 86 11.55 -4.98 4.18
CA PRO A 86 11.36 -5.97 3.12
C PRO A 86 10.59 -5.43 1.90
N LEU A 87 9.67 -4.48 2.10
CA LEU A 87 8.89 -3.88 1.02
C LEU A 87 9.76 -3.08 0.06
N VAL A 88 10.78 -2.40 0.60
CA VAL A 88 11.70 -1.54 -0.17
C VAL A 88 13.10 -2.16 -0.33
N ARG A 89 13.24 -3.46 -0.06
CA ARG A 89 14.50 -4.20 -0.23
C ARG A 89 15.03 -4.10 -1.66
N ASN A 90 14.15 -4.25 -2.61
CA ASN A 90 14.42 -4.01 -4.01
C ASN A 90 13.90 -2.62 -4.42
N PRO A 91 14.54 -1.94 -5.37
CA PRO A 91 14.04 -0.68 -5.89
C PRO A 91 12.59 -0.81 -6.36
N LEU A 92 11.71 0.02 -5.83
CA LEU A 92 10.31 0.07 -6.27
C LEU A 92 10.23 0.63 -7.69
N LYS A 93 9.32 0.06 -8.47
CA LYS A 93 9.01 0.57 -9.80
C LYS A 93 8.27 1.89 -9.70
N VAL A 94 8.50 2.76 -10.68
CA VAL A 94 7.84 4.06 -10.77
C VAL A 94 7.10 4.14 -12.09
N TYR A 95 5.78 4.28 -12.03
CA TYR A 95 4.97 4.59 -13.21
C TYR A 95 5.22 6.04 -13.62
N PRO A 96 5.73 6.30 -14.85
CA PRO A 96 6.36 7.58 -15.19
C PRO A 96 5.36 8.66 -15.62
N HIS A 97 4.17 8.71 -14.98
CA HIS A 97 3.11 9.66 -15.32
C HIS A 97 2.45 10.23 -14.06
N VAL A 98 2.12 11.53 -14.15
CA VAL A 98 1.39 12.26 -13.09
C VAL A 98 -0.13 12.22 -13.28
N LYS A 99 -0.60 11.72 -14.41
CA LYS A 99 -2.02 11.72 -14.79
C LYS A 99 -2.86 10.78 -13.91
N THR A 100 -4.13 11.12 -13.78
CA THR A 100 -5.17 10.24 -13.21
C THR A 100 -5.40 9.04 -14.12
N ILE A 101 -5.43 7.83 -13.58
CA ILE A 101 -5.65 6.58 -14.32
C ILE A 101 -7.15 6.39 -14.57
N GLN A 102 -7.60 6.61 -15.79
CA GLN A 102 -9.02 6.61 -16.16
C GLN A 102 -9.42 5.55 -17.19
N THR A 103 -8.47 5.03 -17.96
CA THR A 103 -8.74 4.07 -19.02
C THR A 103 -8.21 2.68 -18.69
N ASP A 104 -8.74 1.65 -19.35
CA ASP A 104 -8.24 0.27 -19.21
C ASP A 104 -6.79 0.15 -19.67
N GLU A 105 -6.40 0.86 -20.73
CA GLU A 105 -5.02 0.90 -21.23
C GLU A 105 -4.05 1.39 -20.12
N GLU A 106 -4.33 2.54 -19.54
CA GLU A 106 -3.52 3.12 -18.47
C GLU A 106 -3.46 2.23 -17.23
N GLY A 107 -4.60 1.66 -16.83
CA GLY A 107 -4.68 0.75 -15.69
C GLY A 107 -3.91 -0.55 -15.93
N MET A 108 -3.97 -1.11 -17.13
CA MET A 108 -3.23 -2.31 -17.51
C MET A 108 -1.73 -2.04 -17.62
N ASP A 109 -1.31 -0.87 -18.10
CA ASP A 109 0.10 -0.46 -18.14
C ASP A 109 0.67 -0.39 -16.72
N LEU A 110 -0.03 0.26 -15.80
CA LEU A 110 0.36 0.34 -14.41
C LEU A 110 0.42 -1.05 -13.75
N ALA A 111 -0.62 -1.88 -13.94
CA ALA A 111 -0.70 -3.21 -13.35
C ALA A 111 0.38 -4.16 -13.93
N THR A 112 0.67 -4.06 -15.21
CA THR A 112 1.73 -4.82 -15.89
C THR A 112 3.11 -4.38 -15.39
N LEU A 113 3.34 -3.07 -15.27
CA LEU A 113 4.59 -2.54 -14.72
C LEU A 113 4.77 -3.00 -13.26
N MET A 114 3.71 -2.95 -12.46
CA MET A 114 3.74 -3.41 -11.07
C MET A 114 4.13 -4.90 -10.99
N GLY A 115 3.51 -5.75 -11.81
CA GLY A 115 3.73 -7.19 -11.80
C GLY A 115 3.36 -7.81 -10.45
N SER A 116 4.25 -8.62 -9.86
CA SER A 116 4.03 -9.26 -8.55
C SER A 116 4.50 -8.43 -7.34
N ASP A 117 4.97 -7.21 -7.56
CA ASP A 117 5.43 -6.34 -6.47
C ASP A 117 4.26 -5.90 -5.60
N LYS A 118 4.51 -5.70 -4.31
CA LYS A 118 3.48 -5.28 -3.34
C LYS A 118 3.25 -3.77 -3.33
N ALA A 119 4.08 -3.01 -4.02
CA ALA A 119 3.98 -1.55 -4.11
C ALA A 119 4.51 -1.05 -5.46
N ILE A 120 3.91 0.02 -5.96
CA ILE A 120 4.41 0.80 -7.10
C ILE A 120 4.20 2.28 -6.83
N LEU A 121 5.16 3.10 -7.23
CA LEU A 121 5.06 4.55 -7.17
C LEU A 121 4.46 5.09 -8.47
N MET A 122 3.74 6.19 -8.39
CA MET A 122 3.28 6.99 -9.53
C MET A 122 3.95 8.35 -9.43
N GLN A 123 4.78 8.68 -10.43
CA GLN A 123 5.63 9.87 -10.38
C GLN A 123 4.81 11.15 -10.19
N GLY A 124 5.06 11.87 -9.11
CA GLY A 124 4.38 13.13 -8.79
C GLY A 124 2.89 13.00 -8.48
N HIS A 125 2.36 11.78 -8.38
CA HIS A 125 0.93 11.53 -8.18
C HIS A 125 0.67 10.84 -6.83
N GLY A 126 1.12 9.61 -6.69
CA GLY A 126 0.81 8.81 -5.51
C GLY A 126 1.55 7.49 -5.47
N ALA A 127 0.97 6.54 -4.78
CA ALA A 127 1.44 5.16 -4.73
C ALA A 127 0.26 4.18 -4.68
N VAL A 128 0.54 2.95 -5.11
CA VAL A 128 -0.39 1.83 -4.98
C VAL A 128 0.29 0.75 -4.17
N THR A 129 -0.44 0.18 -3.22
CA THR A 129 -0.02 -1.03 -2.51
C THR A 129 -1.11 -2.09 -2.56
N VAL A 130 -0.71 -3.34 -2.53
CA VAL A 130 -1.60 -4.50 -2.63
C VAL A 130 -1.38 -5.47 -1.48
N GLY A 131 -2.37 -6.31 -1.22
CA GLY A 131 -2.29 -7.36 -0.22
C GLY A 131 -3.32 -8.46 -0.44
N ALA A 132 -3.10 -9.60 0.18
CA ALA A 132 -4.08 -10.67 0.29
C ALA A 132 -5.22 -10.34 1.26
N THR A 133 -5.05 -9.28 2.07
CA THR A 133 -6.05 -8.76 3.01
C THR A 133 -5.99 -7.24 3.03
N LEU A 134 -7.10 -6.61 3.47
CA LEU A 134 -7.16 -5.17 3.69
C LEU A 134 -6.07 -4.69 4.66
N GLU A 135 -5.86 -5.43 5.76
CA GLU A 135 -4.80 -5.13 6.73
C GLU A 135 -3.41 -5.09 6.08
N GLU A 136 -3.10 -6.05 5.22
CA GLU A 136 -1.80 -6.13 4.55
C GLU A 136 -1.59 -4.93 3.61
N SER A 137 -2.54 -4.63 2.74
CA SER A 137 -2.41 -3.53 1.78
C SER A 137 -2.28 -2.17 2.46
N VAL A 138 -3.08 -1.90 3.50
CA VAL A 138 -2.99 -0.66 4.29
C VAL A 138 -1.67 -0.59 5.07
N THR A 139 -1.23 -1.71 5.67
CA THR A 139 0.05 -1.76 6.39
C THR A 139 1.22 -1.50 5.44
N ASN A 140 1.20 -2.09 4.25
CA ASN A 140 2.20 -1.84 3.22
C ASN A 140 2.27 -0.34 2.86
N MET A 141 1.14 0.34 2.73
CA MET A 141 1.12 1.77 2.42
C MET A 141 1.70 2.62 3.55
N LEU A 142 1.33 2.32 4.79
CA LEU A 142 1.85 3.05 5.95
C LEU A 142 3.35 2.84 6.15
N GLN A 143 3.84 1.62 5.92
CA GLN A 143 5.26 1.29 5.96
C GLN A 143 6.04 1.92 4.80
N LEU A 144 5.44 1.97 3.60
CA LEU A 144 6.04 2.66 2.45
C LEU A 144 6.25 4.14 2.75
N GLU A 145 5.23 4.82 3.28
CA GLU A 145 5.34 6.25 3.62
C GLU A 145 6.34 6.50 4.76
N GLU A 146 6.43 5.61 5.77
CA GLU A 146 7.44 5.74 6.82
C GLU A 146 8.85 5.54 6.27
N GLN A 147 9.09 4.53 5.41
CA GLN A 147 10.36 4.36 4.71
C GLN A 147 10.69 5.60 3.87
N ALA A 148 9.72 6.14 3.12
CA ALA A 148 9.91 7.34 2.32
C ALA A 148 10.26 8.56 3.19
N ARG A 149 9.59 8.74 4.32
CA ARG A 149 9.89 9.80 5.29
C ARG A 149 11.32 9.71 5.82
N MET A 150 11.76 8.51 6.22
CA MET A 150 13.12 8.26 6.70
C MET A 150 14.16 8.54 5.60
N ASN A 151 13.90 8.11 4.37
CA ASN A 151 14.75 8.40 3.22
C ASN A 151 14.85 9.91 2.94
N TYR A 152 13.72 10.62 2.99
CA TYR A 152 13.71 12.07 2.80
C TYR A 152 14.54 12.82 3.87
N LEU A 153 14.40 12.42 5.14
CA LEU A 153 15.20 13.03 6.22
C LEU A 153 16.69 12.74 6.05
N ALA A 154 17.06 11.52 5.69
CA ALA A 154 18.46 11.15 5.43
C ALA A 154 19.01 11.88 4.21
N TYR A 155 18.25 11.97 3.11
CA TYR A 155 18.59 12.74 1.92
C TYR A 155 18.81 14.22 2.25
N SER A 156 17.92 14.80 3.06
CA SER A 156 18.02 16.21 3.45
C SER A 156 19.25 16.49 4.34
N ALA A 157 19.65 15.53 5.17
CA ALA A 157 20.77 15.67 6.09
C ALA A 157 22.14 15.37 5.45
N ALA A 158 22.21 14.41 4.52
CA ALA A 158 23.46 13.85 4.01
C ALA A 158 23.59 13.87 2.47
N GLY A 159 22.61 14.42 1.76
CA GLY A 159 22.59 14.41 0.29
C GLY A 159 22.22 13.04 -0.29
N ARG A 160 22.52 12.84 -1.58
CA ARG A 160 22.07 11.66 -2.35
C ARG A 160 22.72 10.34 -1.90
N ASP A 161 23.92 10.39 -1.37
CA ASP A 161 24.74 9.20 -1.03
C ASP A 161 24.60 8.77 0.44
N TYR A 162 23.45 9.04 1.07
CA TYR A 162 23.18 8.64 2.45
C TYR A 162 23.23 7.12 2.62
N PRO A 163 23.72 6.62 3.78
CA PRO A 163 23.80 5.18 4.04
C PRO A 163 22.40 4.56 4.21
N LYS A 164 22.27 3.30 3.88
CA LYS A 164 21.08 2.48 4.05
C LYS A 164 21.38 1.26 4.93
N ILE A 165 20.35 0.59 5.43
CA ILE A 165 20.51 -0.71 6.09
C ILE A 165 21.08 -1.71 5.07
N PRO A 166 22.20 -2.41 5.39
CA PRO A 166 22.73 -3.47 4.54
C PRO A 166 21.69 -4.55 4.23
N LEU A 167 21.63 -5.01 2.97
CA LEU A 167 20.59 -5.94 2.53
C LEU A 167 20.69 -7.31 3.21
N ASP A 168 21.87 -7.75 3.58
CA ASP A 168 22.08 -8.98 4.36
C ASP A 168 21.42 -8.90 5.75
N LEU A 169 21.40 -7.73 6.39
CA LEU A 169 20.67 -7.52 7.64
C LEU A 169 19.16 -7.51 7.44
N VAL A 170 18.68 -6.95 6.32
CA VAL A 170 17.25 -7.03 5.96
C VAL A 170 16.84 -8.49 5.72
N ASP A 171 17.65 -9.25 5.01
CA ASP A 171 17.42 -10.68 4.76
C ASP A 171 17.45 -11.50 6.05
N ALA A 172 18.45 -11.27 6.91
CA ALA A 172 18.55 -11.94 8.21
C ALA A 172 17.33 -11.66 9.10
N MET A 173 16.82 -10.43 9.08
CA MET A 173 15.58 -10.07 9.79
C MET A 173 14.35 -10.77 9.22
N SER A 174 14.25 -10.84 7.89
CA SER A 174 13.08 -11.43 7.20
C SER A 174 13.02 -12.95 7.35
N ASN A 175 14.17 -13.60 7.53
CA ASN A 175 14.32 -15.07 7.65
C ASN A 175 14.39 -15.55 9.12
N ARG A 176 14.00 -14.72 10.09
CA ARG A 176 13.98 -15.12 11.50
C ARG A 176 12.91 -16.17 11.78
N GLN A 177 13.25 -17.05 12.72
CA GLN A 177 12.30 -18.04 13.24
C GLN A 177 11.03 -17.34 13.77
N PRO A 178 9.84 -17.86 13.45
CA PRO A 178 8.57 -17.33 13.96
C PRO A 178 8.51 -17.29 15.48
N LEU A 179 7.89 -16.25 16.02
CA LEU A 179 7.83 -16.01 17.47
C LEU A 179 7.27 -17.22 18.25
N HIS A 180 6.24 -17.89 17.70
CA HIS A 180 5.59 -19.03 18.34
C HIS A 180 6.45 -20.30 18.36
N GLU A 181 7.57 -20.34 17.65
CA GLU A 181 8.54 -21.43 17.67
C GLU A 181 9.69 -21.18 18.66
N LEU A 182 9.83 -19.95 19.14
CA LEU A 182 10.88 -19.60 20.11
C LEU A 182 10.60 -20.24 21.48
N PRO A 183 11.60 -20.84 22.16
CA PRO A 183 11.40 -21.59 23.39
C PRO A 183 10.63 -20.83 24.49
N HIS A 184 10.90 -19.54 24.64
CA HIS A 184 10.29 -18.69 25.68
C HIS A 184 8.90 -18.16 25.32
N PHE A 185 8.41 -18.40 24.08
CA PHE A 185 7.07 -18.05 23.62
C PHE A 185 6.20 -19.25 23.29
N LYS A 186 6.81 -20.41 23.01
CA LYS A 186 6.14 -21.62 22.51
C LYS A 186 4.93 -22.00 23.40
N ASP A 187 5.14 -22.07 24.72
CA ASP A 187 4.08 -22.51 25.64
C ASP A 187 2.99 -21.45 25.82
N VAL A 188 3.38 -20.15 25.82
CA VAL A 188 2.45 -19.03 25.97
C VAL A 188 1.56 -18.85 24.74
N LEU A 189 2.10 -19.18 23.56
CA LEU A 189 1.41 -19.03 22.28
C LEU A 189 0.80 -20.35 21.77
N ALA A 190 0.98 -21.45 22.51
CA ALA A 190 0.41 -22.76 22.15
C ALA A 190 -1.11 -22.69 21.98
N GLY A 191 -1.60 -23.12 20.83
CA GLY A 191 -3.02 -23.10 20.49
C GLY A 191 -3.63 -21.73 20.19
N ARG A 192 -2.83 -20.67 20.26
CA ARG A 192 -3.26 -19.35 19.78
C ARG A 192 -3.01 -19.22 18.29
N GLN A 193 -4.03 -18.84 17.52
CA GLN A 193 -3.81 -18.36 16.15
C GLN A 193 -2.79 -17.21 16.23
N PRO A 194 -1.79 -17.16 15.33
CA PRO A 194 -0.92 -15.98 15.24
C PRO A 194 -1.83 -14.78 15.01
N GLN A 195 -2.13 -14.03 16.05
CA GLN A 195 -2.84 -12.77 15.88
C GLN A 195 -1.92 -11.89 15.07
N ARG A 196 -2.34 -11.59 13.87
CA ARG A 196 -1.76 -10.51 13.08
C ARG A 196 -1.84 -9.29 13.97
N GLY A 197 -0.72 -8.86 14.45
CA GLY A 197 -0.45 -8.08 15.62
C GLY A 197 -1.48 -7.01 15.97
N GLY A 198 -1.58 -6.67 17.25
CA GLY A 198 -2.46 -5.63 17.79
C GLY A 198 -2.33 -4.24 17.15
N ILE A 199 -1.40 -4.03 16.24
CA ILE A 199 -1.22 -2.81 15.43
C ILE A 199 -2.46 -2.50 14.60
N TRP A 200 -3.09 -3.50 13.95
CA TRP A 200 -4.31 -3.28 13.17
C TRP A 200 -5.48 -2.87 14.06
N ALA A 201 -5.71 -3.62 15.14
CA ALA A 201 -6.75 -3.30 16.11
C ALA A 201 -6.53 -1.91 16.74
N TYR A 202 -5.29 -1.56 17.08
CA TYR A 202 -4.92 -0.24 17.58
C TYR A 202 -5.23 0.87 16.58
N ARG A 203 -4.90 0.67 15.29
CA ARG A 203 -5.18 1.65 14.23
C ARG A 203 -6.68 1.82 14.00
N MET A 204 -7.43 0.71 13.95
CA MET A 204 -8.89 0.73 13.81
C MET A 204 -9.55 1.51 14.96
N ALA A 205 -9.10 1.32 16.19
CA ALA A 205 -9.62 2.04 17.36
C ALA A 205 -9.32 3.55 17.37
N ARG A 206 -8.47 4.04 16.46
CA ARG A 206 -8.13 5.48 16.36
C ARG A 206 -8.88 6.20 15.24
N VAL A 207 -9.57 5.48 14.36
CA VAL A 207 -10.35 6.03 13.26
C VAL A 207 -11.85 5.76 13.41
N SER A 208 -12.24 5.05 14.48
CA SER A 208 -13.62 4.77 14.87
C SER A 208 -14.19 5.85 15.78
#